data_9ebad283b67dbfa54ec8d07e7a302c9c
#
_entry.id   9ebad283b67dbfa54ec8d07e7a302c9c
#
_cell.length_a   1.000
_cell.length_b   1.000
_cell.length_c   1.000
_cell.angle_alpha   90.00
_cell.angle_beta   90.00
_cell.angle_gamma   90.00
#
_symmetry.space_group_name_H-M   'P 1'
#
loop_
_entity.id
_entity.type
_entity.pdbx_description
1 polymer ?
#
loop_
_entity_poly.entity_id
_entity_poly.type
_entity_poly.pdbx_seq_one_letter_code
_entity_poly.pdbx_strand_id
1 'polypeptide(L)'
;MNWKQAIMNVATLLFCFVMQFSFPSLRLFGAAPNWLFCFAVCLAVSEPSVVVSVIFSVIAGLLCDFSSNMFFGHNTFWFIVVSYLSVFFIRKLFSRNIKTTIVIFSVGFLVIKAAYYFLYSFVGENFSFFRALWSDFLPSFGISLPILA
;
A
#
# COMPACT_ATOMS: atom_id res chain seq x y z
N MET A 1 17.02 2.67 -15.37
CA MET A 1 17.26 2.64 -13.92
C MET A 1 18.76 2.55 -13.65
N ASN A 2 19.32 3.53 -12.96
CA ASN A 2 20.75 3.49 -12.60
C ASN A 2 20.94 2.48 -11.46
N TRP A 3 22.09 1.78 -11.44
CA TRP A 3 22.42 0.80 -10.39
C TRP A 3 22.27 1.38 -8.96
N LYS A 4 22.64 2.64 -8.78
CA LYS A 4 22.47 3.33 -7.49
C LYS A 4 20.99 3.47 -7.08
N GLN A 5 20.10 3.76 -8.02
CA GLN A 5 18.65 3.84 -7.75
C GLN A 5 18.07 2.47 -7.40
N ALA A 6 18.53 1.40 -8.07
CA ALA A 6 18.09 0.04 -7.75
C ALA A 6 18.47 -0.34 -6.31
N ILE A 7 19.70 -0.09 -5.89
CA ILE A 7 20.17 -0.36 -4.53
C ILE A 7 19.38 0.47 -3.51
N MET A 8 19.13 1.74 -3.79
CA MET A 8 18.36 2.60 -2.91
C MET A 8 16.91 2.11 -2.75
N ASN A 9 16.26 1.72 -3.83
CA ASN A 9 14.90 1.19 -3.79
C ASN A 9 14.81 -0.12 -3.01
N VAL A 10 15.78 -1.02 -3.18
CA VAL A 10 15.86 -2.27 -2.40
C VAL A 10 16.10 -1.98 -0.91
N ALA A 11 17.02 -1.07 -0.59
CA ALA A 11 17.29 -0.68 0.79
C ALA A 11 16.04 -0.08 1.47
N THR A 12 15.31 0.80 0.75
CA THR A 12 14.07 1.40 1.26
C THR A 12 12.98 0.34 1.44
N LEU A 13 12.85 -0.61 0.51
CA LEU A 13 11.89 -1.72 0.64
C LEU A 13 12.18 -2.57 1.89
N LEU A 14 13.45 -2.94 2.10
CA LEU A 14 13.87 -3.70 3.28
C LEU A 14 13.63 -2.91 4.57
N PHE A 15 13.90 -1.62 4.57
CA PHE A 15 13.61 -0.75 5.70
C PHE A 15 12.11 -0.73 6.02
N CYS A 16 11.24 -0.53 5.02
CA CYS A 16 9.78 -0.56 5.20
C CYS A 16 9.29 -1.92 5.70
N PHE A 17 9.90 -3.01 5.21
CA PHE A 17 9.60 -4.36 5.67
C PHE A 17 9.94 -4.54 7.15
N VAL A 18 11.16 -4.16 7.56
CA VAL A 18 11.59 -4.23 8.96
C VAL A 18 10.68 -3.37 9.84
N MET A 19 10.33 -2.16 9.42
CA MET A 19 9.42 -1.29 10.16
C MET A 19 8.03 -1.90 10.32
N GLN A 20 7.51 -2.54 9.28
CA GLN A 20 6.20 -3.22 9.32
C GLN A 20 6.16 -4.33 10.37
N PHE A 21 7.27 -5.08 10.55
CA PHE A 21 7.34 -6.24 11.43
C PHE A 21 7.88 -5.92 12.83
N SER A 22 8.85 -5.00 12.94
CA SER A 22 9.51 -4.70 14.23
C SER A 22 8.64 -3.88 15.17
N PHE A 23 7.63 -3.21 14.65
CA PHE A 23 6.76 -2.34 15.45
C PHE A 23 5.28 -2.74 15.43
N PRO A 24 4.92 -3.99 15.79
CA PRO A 24 3.52 -4.34 16.00
C PRO A 24 2.87 -3.54 17.13
N SER A 25 3.70 -2.96 18.00
CA SER A 25 3.27 -2.10 19.13
C SER A 25 2.85 -0.68 18.70
N LEU A 26 3.20 -0.23 17.49
CA LEU A 26 2.68 1.02 16.91
C LEU A 26 1.25 0.86 16.38
N ARG A 27 0.46 -0.02 17.00
CA ARG A 27 -0.99 -0.03 16.85
C ARG A 27 -1.57 1.15 17.62
N LEU A 28 -1.37 2.34 17.06
CA LEU A 28 -2.07 3.52 17.56
C LEU A 28 -3.55 3.33 17.24
N PHE A 29 -4.39 3.28 18.27
CA PHE A 29 -5.84 3.04 18.14
C PHE A 29 -6.24 1.68 17.53
N GLY A 30 -5.39 0.64 17.63
CA GLY A 30 -5.70 -0.70 17.13
C GLY A 30 -5.37 -0.94 15.66
N ALA A 31 -4.90 0.06 14.94
CA ALA A 31 -4.55 -0.02 13.52
C ALA A 31 -3.05 0.14 13.29
N ALA A 32 -2.48 -0.69 12.43
CA ALA A 32 -1.08 -0.62 12.03
C ALA A 32 -0.92 0.11 10.68
N PRO A 33 0.09 0.99 10.53
CA PRO A 33 0.39 1.62 9.26
C PRO A 33 0.88 0.56 8.25
N ASN A 34 0.48 0.70 6.98
CA ASN A 34 0.94 -0.17 5.91
C ASN A 34 2.15 0.46 5.20
N TRP A 35 3.36 0.28 5.77
CA TRP A 35 4.62 0.81 5.26
C TRP A 35 4.93 0.33 3.83
N LEU A 36 4.65 -0.94 3.55
CA LEU A 36 4.91 -1.53 2.24
C LEU A 36 4.00 -0.93 1.16
N PHE A 37 2.76 -0.61 1.50
CA PHE A 37 1.86 0.06 0.57
C PHE A 37 2.29 1.52 0.30
N CYS A 38 2.70 2.26 1.34
CA CYS A 38 3.27 3.60 1.19
C CYS A 38 4.47 3.57 0.25
N PHE A 39 5.39 2.64 0.44
CA PHE A 39 6.55 2.44 -0.43
C PHE A 39 6.14 2.18 -1.89
N ALA A 40 5.20 1.25 -2.13
CA ALA A 40 4.75 0.90 -3.47
C ALA A 40 4.16 2.11 -4.21
N VAL A 41 3.33 2.92 -3.52
CA VAL A 41 2.74 4.14 -4.10
C VAL A 41 3.81 5.22 -4.36
N CYS A 42 4.70 5.47 -3.40
CA CYS A 42 5.80 6.44 -3.59
C CYS A 42 6.68 6.06 -4.78
N LEU A 43 7.01 4.78 -4.90
CA LEU A 43 7.82 4.30 -6.03
C LEU A 43 7.06 4.44 -7.35
N ALA A 44 5.76 4.13 -7.38
CA ALA A 44 4.94 4.27 -8.58
C ALA A 44 4.84 5.72 -9.06
N VAL A 45 4.90 6.70 -8.15
CA VAL A 45 4.90 8.12 -8.48
C VAL A 45 6.29 8.59 -8.91
N SER A 46 7.35 8.11 -8.26
CA SER A 46 8.73 8.57 -8.47
C SER A 46 9.38 7.98 -9.71
N GLU A 47 9.13 6.70 -10.01
CA GLU A 47 9.76 5.99 -11.11
C GLU A 47 9.01 6.17 -12.44
N PRO A 48 9.71 6.55 -13.52
CA PRO A 48 9.08 6.69 -14.83
C PRO A 48 8.78 5.34 -15.50
N SER A 49 9.43 4.26 -15.06
CA SER A 49 9.30 2.93 -15.65
C SER A 49 8.18 2.13 -14.99
N VAL A 50 7.13 1.81 -15.77
CA VAL A 50 6.01 0.96 -15.30
C VAL A 50 6.53 -0.40 -14.82
N VAL A 51 7.47 -0.99 -15.56
CA VAL A 51 7.98 -2.33 -15.28
C VAL A 51 8.67 -2.37 -13.92
N VAL A 52 9.53 -1.38 -13.63
CA VAL A 52 10.23 -1.30 -12.34
C VAL A 52 9.25 -1.13 -11.20
N SER A 53 8.30 -0.20 -11.34
CA SER A 53 7.27 0.05 -10.33
C SER A 53 6.45 -1.20 -10.03
N VAL A 54 6.02 -1.93 -11.07
CA VAL A 54 5.22 -3.16 -10.91
C VAL A 54 6.04 -4.27 -10.25
N ILE A 55 7.31 -4.48 -10.64
CA ILE A 55 8.16 -5.51 -10.03
C ILE A 55 8.32 -5.27 -8.53
N PHE A 56 8.66 -4.05 -8.11
CA PHE A 56 8.79 -3.72 -6.69
C PHE A 56 7.46 -3.83 -5.94
N SER A 57 6.34 -3.50 -6.59
CA SER A 57 5.00 -3.66 -6.00
C SER A 57 4.62 -5.12 -5.81
N VAL A 58 5.00 -6.01 -6.72
CA VAL A 58 4.85 -7.47 -6.55
C VAL A 58 5.63 -7.94 -5.33
N ILE A 59 6.90 -7.53 -5.21
CA ILE A 59 7.74 -7.93 -4.09
C ILE A 59 7.17 -7.40 -2.77
N ALA A 60 6.78 -6.12 -2.72
CA ALA A 60 6.18 -5.51 -1.54
C ALA A 60 4.85 -6.18 -1.16
N GLY A 61 4.01 -6.51 -2.15
CA GLY A 61 2.74 -7.20 -1.96
C GLY A 61 2.93 -8.63 -1.42
N LEU A 62 3.87 -9.39 -1.99
CA LEU A 62 4.21 -10.73 -1.48
C LEU A 62 4.72 -10.68 -0.04
N LEU A 63 5.60 -9.74 0.28
CA LEU A 63 6.06 -9.54 1.65
C LEU A 63 4.90 -9.21 2.60
N CYS A 64 3.93 -8.41 2.14
CA CYS A 64 2.73 -8.10 2.90
C CYS A 64 1.83 -9.33 3.09
N ASP A 65 1.68 -10.18 2.06
CA ASP A 65 0.89 -11.39 2.12
C ASP A 65 1.49 -12.43 3.07
N PHE A 66 2.82 -12.56 3.11
CA PHE A 66 3.50 -13.42 4.09
C PHE A 66 3.25 -13.00 5.54
N SER A 67 2.98 -11.73 5.78
CA SER A 67 2.74 -11.19 7.12
C SER A 67 1.26 -11.17 7.52
N SER A 68 0.39 -11.23 6.53
CA SER A 68 -1.05 -11.21 6.77
C SER A 68 -1.58 -12.64 6.87
N ASN A 69 -2.38 -12.92 7.90
CA ASN A 69 -3.10 -14.20 8.03
C ASN A 69 -4.29 -14.29 7.06
N MET A 70 -4.18 -13.62 5.91
CA MET A 70 -5.24 -13.48 4.91
C MET A 70 -5.01 -14.40 3.70
N PHE A 71 -5.92 -14.31 2.73
CA PHE A 71 -5.76 -14.99 1.46
C PHE A 71 -4.45 -14.57 0.78
N PHE A 72 -3.57 -15.53 0.59
CA PHE A 72 -2.28 -15.32 -0.08
C PHE A 72 -2.51 -14.77 -1.49
N GLY A 73 -1.80 -13.70 -1.84
CA GLY A 73 -1.92 -13.04 -3.13
C GLY A 73 -2.91 -11.86 -3.19
N HIS A 74 -3.73 -11.65 -2.15
CA HIS A 74 -4.69 -10.55 -2.12
C HIS A 74 -4.01 -9.17 -2.15
N ASN A 75 -3.07 -8.94 -1.25
CA ASN A 75 -2.33 -7.68 -1.20
C ASN A 75 -1.46 -7.50 -2.45
N THR A 76 -0.80 -8.58 -2.90
CA THR A 76 0.01 -8.57 -4.12
C THR A 76 -0.80 -8.12 -5.33
N PHE A 77 -1.99 -8.69 -5.54
CA PHE A 77 -2.88 -8.31 -6.64
C PHE A 77 -3.22 -6.82 -6.61
N TRP A 78 -3.66 -6.31 -5.46
CA TRP A 78 -4.05 -4.90 -5.33
C TRP A 78 -2.86 -3.94 -5.44
N PHE A 79 -1.68 -4.32 -4.94
CA PHE A 79 -0.47 -3.51 -5.09
C PHE A 79 -0.10 -3.35 -6.56
N ILE A 80 -0.19 -4.41 -7.35
CA ILE A 80 0.04 -4.37 -8.81
C ILE A 80 -0.96 -3.43 -9.48
N VAL A 81 -2.26 -3.59 -9.19
CA VAL A 81 -3.32 -2.78 -9.80
C VAL A 81 -3.11 -1.30 -9.47
N VAL A 82 -2.91 -0.97 -8.19
CA VAL A 82 -2.72 0.43 -7.76
C VAL A 82 -1.46 1.02 -8.37
N SER A 83 -0.35 0.29 -8.41
CA SER A 83 0.90 0.79 -9.00
C SER A 83 0.77 1.01 -10.50
N TYR A 84 0.17 0.09 -11.21
CA TYR A 84 -0.07 0.23 -12.66
C TYR A 84 -0.94 1.44 -12.97
N LEU A 85 -2.08 1.55 -12.28
CA LEU A 85 -2.98 2.70 -12.44
C LEU A 85 -2.30 4.01 -12.06
N SER A 86 -1.52 4.03 -10.99
CA SER A 86 -0.78 5.21 -10.54
C SER A 86 0.17 5.73 -11.62
N VAL A 87 0.99 4.85 -12.19
CA VAL A 87 1.90 5.24 -13.28
C VAL A 87 1.13 5.70 -14.52
N PHE A 88 0.03 5.04 -14.84
CA PHE A 88 -0.81 5.41 -15.98
C PHE A 88 -1.43 6.79 -15.81
N PHE A 89 -2.03 7.07 -14.65
CA PHE A 89 -2.67 8.36 -14.35
C PHE A 89 -1.65 9.50 -14.29
N ILE A 90 -0.48 9.28 -13.69
CA ILE A 90 0.57 10.30 -13.60
C ILE A 90 1.08 10.68 -14.99
N ARG A 91 1.26 9.70 -15.88
CA ARG A 91 1.73 9.97 -17.23
C ARG A 91 0.73 10.77 -18.07
N LYS A 92 -0.57 10.58 -17.82
CA LYS A 92 -1.62 11.09 -18.70
C LYS A 92 -2.33 12.33 -18.16
N LEU A 93 -2.48 12.48 -16.85
CA LEU A 93 -3.40 13.44 -16.24
C LEU A 93 -2.77 14.32 -15.15
N PHE A 94 -1.72 13.87 -14.48
CA PHE A 94 -1.22 14.57 -13.29
C PHE A 94 0.28 14.87 -13.37
N SER A 95 0.67 16.02 -12.82
CA SER A 95 2.08 16.34 -12.54
C SER A 95 2.55 15.52 -11.32
N ARG A 96 3.87 15.23 -11.27
CA ARG A 96 4.51 14.55 -10.13
C ARG A 96 4.62 15.52 -8.94
N ASN A 97 3.53 15.61 -8.18
CA ASN A 97 3.45 16.46 -7.00
C ASN A 97 3.04 15.63 -5.78
N ILE A 98 3.44 16.06 -4.59
CA ILE A 98 3.04 15.46 -3.32
C ILE A 98 1.51 15.33 -3.21
N LYS A 99 0.77 16.33 -3.66
CA LYS A 99 -0.71 16.29 -3.67
C LYS A 99 -1.26 15.12 -4.48
N THR A 100 -0.67 14.83 -5.64
CA THR A 100 -1.05 13.70 -6.49
C THR A 100 -0.76 12.37 -5.79
N THR A 101 0.38 12.25 -5.12
CA THR A 101 0.75 11.05 -4.35
C THR A 101 -0.25 10.78 -3.23
N ILE A 102 -0.65 11.80 -2.49
CA ILE A 102 -1.64 11.69 -1.41
C ILE A 102 -3.00 11.22 -1.96
N VAL A 103 -3.45 11.77 -3.08
CA VAL A 103 -4.73 11.38 -3.71
C VAL A 103 -4.69 9.92 -4.17
N ILE A 104 -3.63 9.52 -4.86
CA ILE A 104 -3.47 8.14 -5.34
C ILE A 104 -3.39 7.16 -4.17
N PHE A 105 -2.64 7.51 -3.13
CA PHE A 105 -2.57 6.72 -1.91
C PHE A 105 -3.94 6.57 -1.25
N SER A 106 -4.69 7.66 -1.10
CA SER A 106 -6.01 7.65 -0.48
C SER A 106 -6.99 6.75 -1.21
N VAL A 107 -7.05 6.91 -2.54
CA VAL A 107 -7.94 6.10 -3.39
C VAL A 107 -7.50 4.63 -3.38
N GLY A 108 -6.22 4.35 -3.55
CA GLY A 108 -5.68 2.99 -3.55
C GLY A 108 -5.91 2.27 -2.21
N PHE A 109 -5.67 2.97 -1.10
CA PHE A 109 -5.89 2.43 0.24
C PHE A 109 -7.37 2.10 0.49
N LEU A 110 -8.28 2.99 0.06
CA LEU A 110 -9.72 2.78 0.14
C LEU A 110 -10.16 1.56 -0.66
N VAL A 111 -9.67 1.42 -1.90
CA VAL A 111 -9.99 0.29 -2.77
C VAL A 111 -9.52 -1.03 -2.16
N ILE A 112 -8.29 -1.10 -1.65
CA ILE A 112 -7.75 -2.32 -1.02
C ILE A 112 -8.58 -2.71 0.20
N LYS A 113 -8.91 -1.75 1.06
CA LYS A 113 -9.72 -2.02 2.26
C LYS A 113 -11.15 -2.41 1.91
N ALA A 114 -11.78 -1.75 0.94
CA ALA A 114 -13.11 -2.11 0.48
C ALA A 114 -13.17 -3.53 -0.10
N ALA A 115 -12.19 -3.90 -0.92
CA ALA A 115 -12.07 -5.24 -1.47
C ALA A 115 -11.86 -6.30 -0.37
N TYR A 116 -11.04 -5.98 0.63
CA TYR A 116 -10.83 -6.81 1.80
C TYR A 116 -12.14 -7.09 2.55
N TYR A 117 -12.89 -6.04 2.89
CA TYR A 117 -14.16 -6.19 3.60
C TYR A 117 -15.23 -6.88 2.76
N PHE A 118 -15.20 -6.68 1.45
CA PHE A 118 -16.09 -7.38 0.52
C PHE A 118 -15.83 -8.88 0.54
N LEU A 119 -14.58 -9.32 0.44
CA LEU A 119 -14.21 -10.74 0.54
C LEU A 119 -14.58 -11.34 1.89
N TYR A 120 -14.38 -10.60 2.99
CA TYR A 120 -14.70 -11.06 4.33
C TYR A 120 -16.19 -11.24 4.54
N SER A 121 -17.02 -10.42 3.90
CA SER A 121 -18.48 -10.55 3.89
C SER A 121 -18.96 -11.85 3.22
N PHE A 122 -18.21 -12.39 2.25
CA PHE A 122 -18.54 -13.66 1.62
C PHE A 122 -18.24 -14.89 2.50
N VAL A 123 -17.32 -14.77 3.45
CA VAL A 123 -16.92 -15.88 4.33
C VAL A 123 -17.94 -16.12 5.46
N GLY A 124 -18.98 -15.29 5.58
CA GLY A 124 -20.17 -15.59 6.37
C GLY A 124 -20.11 -15.23 7.85
N GLU A 125 -19.17 -14.40 8.28
CA GLU A 125 -19.23 -13.82 9.62
C GLU A 125 -20.15 -12.60 9.63
N ASN A 126 -20.96 -12.45 10.72
CA ASN A 126 -21.83 -11.31 10.98
C ASN A 126 -21.00 -10.03 11.18
N PHE A 127 -20.48 -9.50 10.08
CA PHE A 127 -19.56 -8.39 10.07
C PHE A 127 -20.30 -7.11 9.72
N SER A 128 -20.35 -6.15 10.65
CA SER A 128 -20.87 -4.83 10.32
C SER A 128 -19.81 -4.04 9.55
N PHE A 129 -19.94 -4.06 8.23
CA PHE A 129 -19.09 -3.34 7.27
C PHE A 129 -18.76 -1.90 7.72
N PHE A 130 -19.77 -1.17 8.19
CA PHE A 130 -19.61 0.20 8.67
C PHE A 130 -18.73 0.33 9.91
N ARG A 131 -18.84 -0.59 10.87
CA ARG A 131 -18.05 -0.55 12.09
C ARG A 131 -16.56 -0.81 11.80
N ALA A 132 -16.27 -1.76 10.95
CA ALA A 132 -14.90 -2.09 10.56
C ALA A 132 -14.24 -1.00 9.71
N LEU A 133 -15.00 -0.41 8.79
CA LEU A 133 -14.50 0.72 8.00
C LEU A 133 -14.12 1.91 8.90
N TRP A 134 -14.91 2.17 9.95
CA TRP A 134 -14.65 3.27 10.85
C TRP A 134 -13.53 2.99 11.85
N SER A 135 -13.46 1.76 12.41
CA SER A 135 -12.48 1.41 13.44
C SER A 135 -11.07 1.16 12.90
N ASP A 136 -10.95 0.62 11.68
CA ASP A 136 -9.64 0.21 11.13
C ASP A 136 -9.15 1.14 10.02
N PHE A 137 -10.07 1.69 9.21
CA PHE A 137 -9.70 2.52 8.07
C PHE A 137 -9.16 3.88 8.50
N LEU A 138 -9.91 4.62 9.32
CA LEU A 138 -9.54 5.99 9.72
C LEU A 138 -8.20 6.06 10.47
N PRO A 139 -7.93 5.21 11.48
CA PRO A 139 -6.65 5.25 12.18
C PRO A 139 -5.49 4.83 11.27
N SER A 140 -5.65 3.77 10.48
CA SER A 140 -4.59 3.29 9.57
C SER A 140 -4.26 4.33 8.51
N PHE A 141 -5.26 5.00 7.97
CA PHE A 141 -5.10 6.07 6.99
C PHE A 141 -4.40 7.29 7.59
N GLY A 142 -4.86 7.74 8.77
CA GLY A 142 -4.29 8.90 9.45
C GLY A 142 -2.81 8.72 9.84
N ILE A 143 -2.41 7.50 10.22
CA ILE A 143 -1.02 7.19 10.57
C ILE A 143 -0.14 7.03 9.31
N SER A 144 -0.70 6.56 8.21
CA SER A 144 0.06 6.34 6.96
C SER A 144 0.29 7.63 6.17
N LEU A 145 -0.54 8.66 6.33
CA LEU A 145 -0.40 9.95 5.65
C LEU A 145 0.93 10.68 5.95
N PRO A 146 1.38 10.86 7.21
CA PRO A 146 2.63 11.53 7.50
C PRO A 146 3.87 10.74 7.04
N ILE A 147 3.74 9.44 6.81
CA ILE A 147 4.85 8.61 6.29
C ILE A 147 5.05 8.87 4.79
N LEU A 148 4.01 9.32 4.12
CA LEU A 148 4.00 9.58 2.68
C LEU A 148 4.50 11.00 2.33
N ALA A 149 4.50 11.93 3.27
CA ALA A 149 4.91 13.32 3.12
C ALA A 149 6.42 13.51 3.29
#